data_47b19ea87df6e4b4a5221c4fa79b811f
#
_entry.id   47b19ea87df6e4b4a5221c4fa79b811f
#
_cell.length_a   1.000
_cell.length_b   1.000
_cell.length_c   1.000
_cell.angle_alpha   90.00
_cell.angle_beta   90.00
_cell.angle_gamma   90.00
#
_symmetry.space_group_name_H-M   'P 1'
#
loop_
_entity.id
_entity.type
_entity.pdbx_description
1 polymer ?
#
loop_
_entity_poly.entity_id
_entity_poly.type
_entity_poly.pdbx_seq_one_letter_code
_entity_poly.pdbx_strand_id
1 'polypeptide(L)'
;CRPIELGYRQGGTAGFGLRRVLLDQSGQVKAELKRGEHKSLQTDRVVLRPGSEDEVRLVRQIYGWFVEQGVTEGDIAQRLNAMGVMADSGRPWSRATVHEVLTNEKYIGNNVYNRRSFKLKRERVVNPPEKLVRKEEAFPAIVEPELFYIAQGIIRGRSQRFTDEDLLTKLKGLYDGKGYLSGILINEAEDMPSASVYTHRFGSLIR
;
A
#
# COMPACT_ATOMS: atom_id res chain seq x y z
N CYS A 1 -20.17 -5.35 8.73
CA CYS A 1 -19.81 -5.07 10.16
C CYS A 1 -20.33 -3.65 10.50
N ARG A 2 -21.45 -3.59 11.23
CA ARG A 2 -22.18 -2.34 11.48
C ARG A 2 -21.34 -1.14 11.94
N PRO A 3 -20.32 -1.26 12.81
CA PRO A 3 -19.48 -0.12 13.16
C PRO A 3 -18.70 0.48 11.98
N ILE A 4 -18.22 -0.37 11.07
CA ILE A 4 -17.47 0.07 9.87
C ILE A 4 -18.38 0.81 8.91
N GLU A 5 -19.60 0.30 8.67
CA GLU A 5 -20.62 0.91 7.81
C GLU A 5 -21.06 2.29 8.34
N LEU A 6 -20.95 2.47 9.66
CA LEU A 6 -21.17 3.77 10.33
C LEU A 6 -19.92 4.67 10.34
N GLY A 7 -18.83 4.28 9.69
CA GLY A 7 -17.59 5.06 9.60
C GLY A 7 -16.63 4.90 10.78
N TYR A 8 -16.93 4.04 11.74
CA TYR A 8 -16.08 3.86 12.91
C TYR A 8 -14.96 2.84 12.66
N ARG A 9 -13.78 3.12 13.15
CA ARG A 9 -12.60 2.27 13.00
C ARG A 9 -12.64 1.06 13.93
N GLN A 10 -12.27 -0.10 13.42
CA GLN A 10 -12.14 -1.34 14.17
C GLN A 10 -10.66 -1.80 14.15
N GLY A 11 -9.87 -1.31 15.11
CA GLY A 11 -8.47 -1.67 15.27
C GLY A 11 -7.51 -1.12 14.19
N GLY A 12 -6.27 -1.57 14.24
CA GLY A 12 -5.18 -1.17 13.35
C GLY A 12 -4.57 0.19 13.70
N THR A 13 -3.42 0.48 13.07
CA THR A 13 -2.72 1.77 13.22
C THR A 13 -3.40 2.86 12.39
N ALA A 14 -3.22 4.12 12.83
CA ALA A 14 -3.67 5.26 12.03
C ALA A 14 -2.92 5.32 10.70
N GLY A 15 -1.61 5.20 10.75
CA GLY A 15 -0.69 5.48 9.66
C GLY A 15 -0.15 6.90 9.72
N PHE A 16 0.97 7.14 9.07
CA PHE A 16 1.63 8.44 9.07
C PHE A 16 0.67 9.54 8.56
N GLY A 17 0.67 10.68 9.21
CA GLY A 17 -0.23 11.79 8.86
C GLY A 17 -1.68 11.65 9.31
N LEU A 18 -2.03 10.58 10.04
CA LEU A 18 -3.36 10.34 10.58
C LEU A 18 -3.30 10.06 12.08
N ARG A 19 -4.40 10.37 12.79
CA ARG A 19 -4.57 10.15 14.23
C ARG A 19 -5.82 9.33 14.50
N ARG A 20 -5.76 8.47 15.52
CA ARG A 20 -6.93 7.76 16.04
C ARG A 20 -7.55 8.61 17.15
N VAL A 21 -8.76 9.04 16.96
CA VAL A 21 -9.48 9.88 17.91
C VAL A 21 -10.62 9.07 18.53
N LEU A 22 -10.67 9.05 19.85
CA LEU A 22 -11.69 8.42 20.64
C LEU A 22 -12.86 9.39 20.80
N LEU A 23 -14.04 8.95 20.42
CA LEU A 23 -15.29 9.66 20.62
C LEU A 23 -16.12 8.94 21.69
N ASP A 24 -16.82 9.71 22.51
CA ASP A 24 -17.83 9.18 23.42
C ASP A 24 -19.13 8.78 22.69
N GLN A 25 -20.13 8.37 23.46
CA GLN A 25 -21.44 7.98 22.93
C GLN A 25 -22.19 9.15 22.28
N SER A 26 -21.92 10.38 22.69
CA SER A 26 -22.51 11.61 22.10
C SER A 26 -21.75 12.10 20.86
N GLY A 27 -20.62 11.47 20.50
CA GLY A 27 -19.75 11.87 19.39
C GLY A 27 -18.72 12.96 19.74
N GLN A 28 -18.59 13.31 21.02
CA GLN A 28 -17.58 14.27 21.46
C GLN A 28 -16.21 13.62 21.59
N VAL A 29 -15.17 14.40 21.32
CA VAL A 29 -13.78 13.95 21.43
C VAL A 29 -13.39 13.76 22.89
N LYS A 30 -12.98 12.55 23.24
CA LYS A 30 -12.45 12.22 24.58
C LYS A 30 -10.94 12.29 24.64
N ALA A 31 -10.26 11.70 23.66
CA ALA A 31 -8.81 11.60 23.64
C ALA A 31 -8.28 11.23 22.25
N GLU A 32 -7.01 11.49 22.01
CA GLU A 32 -6.25 10.89 20.92
C GLU A 32 -5.62 9.59 21.41
N LEU A 33 -5.80 8.49 20.68
CA LEU A 33 -5.24 7.20 21.02
C LEU A 33 -3.85 7.04 20.39
N LYS A 34 -2.85 6.90 21.24
CA LYS A 34 -1.49 6.58 20.82
C LYS A 34 -1.40 5.15 20.26
N ARG A 35 -0.26 4.83 19.67
CA ARG A 35 0.02 3.49 19.17
C ARG A 35 -0.02 2.47 20.33
N GLY A 36 -0.77 1.37 20.13
CA GLY A 36 -0.95 0.34 21.16
C GLY A 36 -2.11 0.61 22.13
N GLU A 37 -2.62 1.83 22.21
CA GLU A 37 -3.76 2.13 23.06
C GLU A 37 -5.07 1.63 22.41
N HIS A 38 -6.00 1.22 23.26
CA HIS A 38 -7.31 0.71 22.87
C HIS A 38 -8.41 1.47 23.63
N LYS A 39 -9.61 1.48 23.04
CA LYS A 39 -10.78 2.01 23.74
C LYS A 39 -11.10 1.14 24.96
N SER A 40 -11.45 1.76 26.06
CA SER A 40 -11.80 1.07 27.33
C SER A 40 -13.28 0.70 27.37
N LEU A 41 -14.17 1.58 26.85
CA LEU A 41 -15.62 1.39 26.87
C LEU A 41 -16.11 0.86 25.51
N GLN A 42 -17.07 -0.06 25.55
CA GLN A 42 -17.66 -0.59 24.31
C GLN A 42 -18.49 0.43 23.55
N THR A 43 -19.08 1.40 24.28
CA THR A 43 -19.86 2.51 23.72
C THR A 43 -19.01 3.53 22.98
N ASP A 44 -17.73 3.66 23.35
CA ASP A 44 -16.82 4.60 22.69
C ASP A 44 -16.56 4.20 21.24
N ARG A 45 -16.32 5.18 20.40
CA ARG A 45 -16.05 5.03 18.96
C ARG A 45 -14.67 5.56 18.63
N VAL A 46 -14.03 4.96 17.64
CA VAL A 46 -12.73 5.42 17.13
C VAL A 46 -12.92 5.87 15.68
N VAL A 47 -12.44 7.09 15.39
CA VAL A 47 -12.39 7.64 14.02
C VAL A 47 -10.95 8.01 13.67
N LEU A 48 -10.69 8.20 12.38
CA LEU A 48 -9.43 8.79 11.92
C LEU A 48 -9.63 10.30 11.69
N ARG A 49 -8.60 11.06 12.01
CA ARG A 49 -8.49 12.49 11.67
C ARG A 49 -7.10 12.78 11.11
N PRO A 50 -6.96 13.83 10.30
CA PRO A 50 -5.64 14.33 9.90
C PRO A 50 -4.77 14.59 11.12
N GLY A 51 -3.48 14.30 11.01
CA GLY A 51 -2.46 14.61 11.99
C GLY A 51 -2.01 16.07 11.91
N SER A 52 -0.73 16.35 12.22
CA SER A 52 -0.19 17.71 12.07
C SER A 52 -0.16 18.15 10.61
N GLU A 53 -0.22 19.46 10.38
CA GLU A 53 -0.15 20.00 9.01
C GLU A 53 1.14 19.60 8.29
N ASP A 54 2.27 19.50 9.01
CA ASP A 54 3.55 19.11 8.45
C ASP A 54 3.51 17.64 7.96
N GLU A 55 2.91 16.74 8.75
CA GLU A 55 2.76 15.34 8.34
C GLU A 55 1.80 15.18 7.16
N VAL A 56 0.68 15.91 7.17
CA VAL A 56 -0.28 15.91 6.05
C VAL A 56 0.39 16.45 4.79
N ARG A 57 1.15 17.54 4.90
CA ARG A 57 1.92 18.11 3.79
C ARG A 57 2.93 17.11 3.24
N LEU A 58 3.61 16.39 4.13
CA LEU A 58 4.59 15.39 3.72
C LEU A 58 3.93 14.19 3.02
N VAL A 59 2.75 13.75 3.47
CA VAL A 59 1.99 12.72 2.76
C VAL A 59 1.65 13.18 1.34
N ARG A 60 1.16 14.40 1.17
CA ARG A 60 0.88 14.97 -0.16
C ARG A 60 2.14 15.05 -1.03
N GLN A 61 3.27 15.40 -0.42
CA GLN A 61 4.57 15.44 -1.10
C GLN A 61 5.04 14.05 -1.55
N ILE A 62 4.80 12.99 -0.77
CA ILE A 62 5.06 11.60 -1.18
C ILE A 62 4.30 11.27 -2.48
N TYR A 63 3.02 11.65 -2.56
CA TYR A 63 2.23 11.45 -3.78
C TYR A 63 2.76 12.29 -4.95
N GLY A 64 3.11 13.57 -4.74
CA GLY A 64 3.70 14.41 -5.77
C GLY A 64 5.02 13.84 -6.31
N TRP A 65 5.93 13.38 -5.44
CA TRP A 65 7.16 12.71 -5.87
C TRP A 65 6.88 11.46 -6.70
N PHE A 66 5.91 10.66 -6.26
CA PHE A 66 5.61 9.40 -6.95
C PHE A 66 4.91 9.60 -8.29
N VAL A 67 3.88 10.45 -8.34
CA VAL A 67 3.01 10.64 -9.51
C VAL A 67 3.59 11.63 -10.49
N GLU A 68 4.04 12.81 -10.01
CA GLU A 68 4.47 13.91 -10.88
C GLU A 68 5.93 13.78 -11.30
N GLN A 69 6.80 13.33 -10.36
CA GLN A 69 8.24 13.23 -10.62
C GLN A 69 8.68 11.80 -10.98
N GLY A 70 7.79 10.81 -10.92
CA GLY A 70 8.12 9.42 -11.26
C GLY A 70 9.09 8.72 -10.30
N VAL A 71 9.33 9.29 -9.11
CA VAL A 71 10.28 8.76 -8.12
C VAL A 71 9.82 7.41 -7.62
N THR A 72 10.75 6.46 -7.42
CA THR A 72 10.40 5.14 -6.92
C THR A 72 10.07 5.15 -5.43
N GLU A 73 9.31 4.16 -4.95
CA GLU A 73 8.99 4.01 -3.53
C GLU A 73 10.24 3.88 -2.65
N GLY A 74 11.31 3.25 -3.18
CA GLY A 74 12.59 3.10 -2.49
C GLY A 74 13.32 4.43 -2.34
N ASP A 75 13.38 5.22 -3.41
CA ASP A 75 14.02 6.53 -3.40
C ASP A 75 13.26 7.53 -2.53
N ILE A 76 11.91 7.46 -2.53
CA ILE A 76 11.08 8.26 -1.61
C ILE A 76 11.43 7.92 -0.15
N ALA A 77 11.56 6.63 0.18
CA ALA A 77 11.96 6.21 1.52
C ALA A 77 13.34 6.76 1.91
N GLN A 78 14.31 6.73 0.99
CA GLN A 78 15.64 7.30 1.21
C GLN A 78 15.58 8.82 1.44
N ARG A 79 14.81 9.56 0.64
CA ARG A 79 14.60 11.01 0.83
C ARG A 79 14.05 11.34 2.19
N LEU A 80 12.99 10.63 2.62
CA LEU A 80 12.38 10.83 3.94
C LEU A 80 13.35 10.54 5.09
N ASN A 81 14.16 9.49 4.96
CA ASN A 81 15.19 9.16 5.93
C ASN A 81 16.31 10.21 5.99
N ALA A 82 16.73 10.73 4.84
CA ALA A 82 17.72 11.82 4.76
C ALA A 82 17.21 13.12 5.39
N MET A 83 15.89 13.36 5.36
CA MET A 83 15.25 14.48 6.06
C MET A 83 15.09 14.23 7.58
N GLY A 84 15.50 13.07 8.10
CA GLY A 84 15.37 12.71 9.51
C GLY A 84 13.94 12.41 9.96
N VAL A 85 13.01 12.22 9.02
CA VAL A 85 11.60 11.94 9.32
C VAL A 85 11.43 10.46 9.61
N MET A 86 10.79 10.12 10.74
CA MET A 86 10.46 8.74 11.10
C MET A 86 9.05 8.37 10.62
N ALA A 87 8.87 7.10 10.22
CA ALA A 87 7.54 6.58 9.91
C ALA A 87 6.66 6.47 11.18
N ASP A 88 5.35 6.24 11.01
CA ASP A 88 4.37 6.05 12.10
C ASP A 88 4.79 5.00 13.14
N SER A 89 5.63 4.05 12.75
CA SER A 89 6.18 3.03 13.63
C SER A 89 7.33 3.51 14.54
N GLY A 90 7.81 4.73 14.38
CA GLY A 90 9.04 5.23 14.99
C GLY A 90 10.33 4.61 14.41
N ARG A 91 10.23 3.99 13.23
CA ARG A 91 11.34 3.39 12.49
C ARG A 91 11.64 4.20 11.23
N PRO A 92 12.83 4.06 10.65
CA PRO A 92 13.10 4.61 9.33
C PRO A 92 12.08 4.14 8.28
N TRP A 93 11.87 4.96 7.28
CA TRP A 93 11.04 4.61 6.14
C TRP A 93 11.68 3.48 5.32
N SER A 94 10.84 2.63 4.80
CA SER A 94 11.19 1.58 3.86
C SER A 94 10.28 1.66 2.62
N ARG A 95 10.66 0.99 1.54
CA ARG A 95 9.78 0.84 0.37
C ARG A 95 8.38 0.38 0.76
N ALA A 96 8.28 -0.60 1.66
CA ALA A 96 7.00 -1.14 2.11
C ALA A 96 6.13 -0.13 2.86
N THR A 97 6.72 0.76 3.66
CA THR A 97 5.99 1.82 4.36
C THR A 97 5.50 2.90 3.41
N VAL A 98 6.29 3.28 2.40
CA VAL A 98 5.86 4.19 1.34
C VAL A 98 4.74 3.55 0.51
N HIS A 99 4.89 2.28 0.13
CA HIS A 99 3.86 1.52 -0.58
C HIS A 99 2.53 1.49 0.19
N GLU A 100 2.57 1.32 1.53
CA GLU A 100 1.36 1.38 2.35
C GLU A 100 0.69 2.75 2.29
N VAL A 101 1.46 3.84 2.31
CA VAL A 101 0.91 5.19 2.16
C VAL A 101 0.24 5.34 0.80
N LEU A 102 0.90 4.95 -0.28
CA LEU A 102 0.39 5.09 -1.64
C LEU A 102 -0.83 4.21 -1.96
N THR A 103 -1.05 3.10 -1.23
CA THR A 103 -2.09 2.09 -1.56
C THR A 103 -3.23 2.01 -0.56
N ASN A 104 -3.16 2.73 0.55
CA ASN A 104 -4.18 2.60 1.59
C ASN A 104 -5.25 3.68 1.44
N GLU A 105 -6.45 3.25 1.16
CA GLU A 105 -7.61 4.12 0.94
C GLU A 105 -7.99 5.03 2.12
N LYS A 106 -7.42 4.80 3.30
CA LYS A 106 -7.62 5.72 4.43
C LYS A 106 -7.14 7.14 4.13
N TYR A 107 -6.17 7.31 3.21
CA TYR A 107 -5.67 8.63 2.83
C TYR A 107 -6.63 9.44 1.97
N ILE A 108 -7.60 8.77 1.33
CA ILE A 108 -8.74 9.40 0.64
C ILE A 108 -10.04 9.33 1.47
N GLY A 109 -9.93 9.10 2.79
CA GLY A 109 -11.08 9.13 3.70
C GLY A 109 -11.87 7.82 3.79
N ASN A 110 -11.51 6.77 3.07
CA ASN A 110 -12.26 5.52 3.06
C ASN A 110 -11.86 4.61 4.24
N ASN A 111 -12.84 3.98 4.84
CA ASN A 111 -12.64 2.96 5.87
C ASN A 111 -12.89 1.57 5.27
N VAL A 112 -11.82 0.81 5.07
CA VAL A 112 -11.88 -0.55 4.51
C VAL A 112 -11.45 -1.55 5.57
N TYR A 113 -12.31 -2.52 5.84
CA TYR A 113 -12.11 -3.56 6.83
C TYR A 113 -12.13 -4.95 6.19
N ASN A 114 -11.57 -5.94 6.92
CA ASN A 114 -11.53 -7.34 6.53
C ASN A 114 -10.68 -7.65 5.27
N ARG A 115 -9.65 -6.84 5.00
CA ARG A 115 -8.72 -7.10 3.88
C ARG A 115 -7.97 -8.42 4.03
N ARG A 116 -7.70 -8.82 5.28
CA ARG A 116 -7.03 -10.08 5.62
C ARG A 116 -7.74 -10.74 6.79
N SER A 117 -7.82 -12.06 6.76
CA SER A 117 -8.27 -12.88 7.87
C SER A 117 -7.12 -13.74 8.40
N PHE A 118 -7.12 -13.94 9.72
CA PHE A 118 -6.15 -14.78 10.41
C PHE A 118 -6.92 -15.64 11.44
N LYS A 119 -7.82 -16.45 10.92
CA LYS A 119 -8.70 -17.30 11.74
C LYS A 119 -7.88 -18.38 12.41
N LEU A 120 -8.10 -18.54 13.71
CA LEU A 120 -7.43 -19.53 14.55
C LEU A 120 -5.90 -19.47 14.52
N LYS A 121 -5.32 -18.32 14.16
CA LYS A 121 -3.86 -18.09 14.05
C LYS A 121 -3.12 -19.11 13.16
N ARG A 122 -3.82 -19.75 12.20
CA ARG A 122 -3.22 -20.74 11.30
C ARG A 122 -2.57 -20.11 10.09
N GLU A 123 -3.35 -19.47 9.26
CA GLU A 123 -2.88 -18.90 8.01
C GLU A 123 -3.43 -17.49 7.79
N ARG A 124 -2.60 -16.59 7.24
CA ARG A 124 -3.02 -15.25 6.83
C ARG A 124 -3.52 -15.30 5.38
N VAL A 125 -4.81 -15.12 5.22
CA VAL A 125 -5.45 -15.13 3.90
C VAL A 125 -5.85 -13.71 3.53
N VAL A 126 -5.58 -13.32 2.28
CA VAL A 126 -6.15 -12.10 1.68
C VAL A 126 -7.58 -12.40 1.30
N ASN A 127 -8.51 -11.63 1.85
CA ASN A 127 -9.92 -11.83 1.54
C ASN A 127 -10.26 -11.27 0.15
N PRO A 128 -11.14 -11.95 -0.59
CA PRO A 128 -11.62 -11.45 -1.87
C PRO A 128 -12.47 -10.18 -1.68
N PRO A 129 -12.62 -9.34 -2.73
CA PRO A 129 -13.30 -8.05 -2.66
C PRO A 129 -14.71 -8.11 -2.06
N GLU A 130 -15.47 -9.18 -2.31
CA GLU A 130 -16.84 -9.37 -1.83
C GLU A 130 -16.93 -9.51 -0.29
N LYS A 131 -15.84 -9.86 0.36
CA LYS A 131 -15.76 -9.96 1.83
C LYS A 131 -15.28 -8.69 2.50
N LEU A 132 -14.93 -7.68 1.74
CA LEU A 132 -14.52 -6.40 2.27
C LEU A 132 -15.73 -5.62 2.76
N VAL A 133 -15.61 -5.00 3.94
CA VAL A 133 -16.61 -4.04 4.42
C VAL A 133 -16.01 -2.65 4.21
N ARG A 134 -16.68 -1.83 3.41
CA ARG A 134 -16.19 -0.51 3.00
C ARG A 134 -17.18 0.56 3.37
N LYS A 135 -16.69 1.68 3.88
CA LYS A 135 -17.41 2.94 4.02
C LYS A 135 -16.55 4.03 3.36
N GLU A 136 -17.06 4.60 2.31
CA GLU A 136 -16.45 5.76 1.65
C GLU A 136 -16.69 7.02 2.48
N GLU A 137 -15.80 7.99 2.36
CA GLU A 137 -15.88 9.27 3.06
C GLU A 137 -16.17 9.14 4.57
N ALA A 138 -15.57 8.11 5.18
CA ALA A 138 -15.75 7.85 6.61
C ALA A 138 -15.07 8.89 7.51
N PHE A 139 -14.09 9.61 6.97
CA PHE A 139 -13.32 10.65 7.66
C PHE A 139 -12.67 11.61 6.65
N PRO A 140 -12.17 12.79 7.10
CA PRO A 140 -11.54 13.75 6.19
C PRO A 140 -10.38 13.14 5.40
N ALA A 141 -10.42 13.27 4.09
CA ALA A 141 -9.32 12.89 3.22
C ALA A 141 -8.14 13.86 3.37
N ILE A 142 -6.91 13.35 3.25
CA ILE A 142 -5.69 14.18 3.24
C ILE A 142 -5.03 14.20 1.86
N VAL A 143 -5.47 13.31 0.97
CA VAL A 143 -5.05 13.21 -0.43
C VAL A 143 -6.30 13.24 -1.31
N GLU A 144 -6.23 13.93 -2.43
CA GLU A 144 -7.32 13.95 -3.41
C GLU A 144 -7.50 12.56 -4.04
N PRO A 145 -8.75 12.07 -4.17
CA PRO A 145 -9.03 10.75 -4.72
C PRO A 145 -8.41 10.52 -6.10
N GLU A 146 -8.42 11.55 -6.96
CA GLU A 146 -7.83 11.47 -8.29
C GLU A 146 -6.34 11.12 -8.24
N LEU A 147 -5.57 11.84 -7.42
CA LEU A 147 -4.13 11.61 -7.25
C LEU A 147 -3.84 10.20 -6.70
N PHE A 148 -4.69 9.73 -5.77
CA PHE A 148 -4.61 8.37 -5.25
C PHE A 148 -4.81 7.33 -6.36
N TYR A 149 -5.84 7.48 -7.20
CA TYR A 149 -6.12 6.51 -8.25
C TYR A 149 -5.08 6.53 -9.37
N ILE A 150 -4.48 7.68 -9.68
CA ILE A 150 -3.33 7.77 -10.58
C ILE A 150 -2.16 6.96 -10.01
N ALA A 151 -1.83 7.13 -8.72
CA ALA A 151 -0.78 6.35 -8.06
C ALA A 151 -1.07 4.84 -8.13
N GLN A 152 -2.34 4.42 -7.91
CA GLN A 152 -2.73 3.01 -8.07
C GLN A 152 -2.54 2.49 -9.50
N GLY A 153 -2.83 3.32 -10.50
CA GLY A 153 -2.60 2.99 -11.91
C GLY A 153 -1.11 2.74 -12.19
N ILE A 154 -0.24 3.64 -11.73
CA ILE A 154 1.22 3.51 -11.87
C ILE A 154 1.72 2.25 -11.17
N ILE A 155 1.30 1.98 -9.93
CA ILE A 155 1.71 0.79 -9.18
C ILE A 155 1.27 -0.49 -9.91
N ARG A 156 0.03 -0.54 -10.39
CA ARG A 156 -0.48 -1.69 -11.16
C ARG A 156 0.30 -1.88 -12.46
N GLY A 157 0.59 -0.81 -13.19
CA GLY A 157 1.41 -0.87 -14.40
C GLY A 157 2.83 -1.39 -14.13
N ARG A 158 3.47 -0.93 -13.04
CA ARG A 158 4.80 -1.42 -12.63
C ARG A 158 4.79 -2.85 -12.09
N SER A 159 3.66 -3.31 -11.55
CA SER A 159 3.50 -4.65 -10.95
C SER A 159 2.82 -5.65 -11.88
N GLN A 160 2.68 -5.34 -13.18
CA GLN A 160 2.18 -6.29 -14.15
C GLN A 160 3.01 -7.58 -14.06
N ARG A 161 2.42 -8.60 -13.46
CA ARG A 161 2.97 -9.94 -13.49
C ARG A 161 2.70 -10.47 -14.88
N PHE A 162 3.74 -10.61 -15.69
CA PHE A 162 3.65 -11.28 -16.95
C PHE A 162 2.96 -12.63 -16.76
N THR A 163 1.98 -12.93 -17.60
CA THR A 163 1.41 -14.28 -17.67
C THR A 163 2.47 -15.25 -18.21
N ASP A 164 2.25 -16.54 -18.08
CA ASP A 164 3.16 -17.54 -18.65
C ASP A 164 3.25 -17.39 -20.17
N GLU A 165 2.13 -17.04 -20.81
CA GLU A 165 2.05 -16.75 -22.24
C GLU A 165 2.87 -15.52 -22.63
N ASP A 166 2.79 -14.43 -21.85
CA ASP A 166 3.61 -13.23 -22.07
C ASP A 166 5.10 -13.55 -21.97
N LEU A 167 5.48 -14.31 -20.94
CA LEU A 167 6.87 -14.70 -20.69
C LEU A 167 7.41 -15.57 -21.84
N LEU A 168 6.64 -16.56 -22.28
CA LEU A 168 7.02 -17.44 -23.38
C LEU A 168 7.08 -16.69 -24.71
N THR A 169 6.15 -15.78 -24.96
CA THR A 169 6.15 -14.92 -26.15
C THR A 169 7.39 -14.04 -26.21
N LYS A 170 7.77 -13.44 -25.08
CA LYS A 170 9.00 -12.64 -24.97
C LYS A 170 10.27 -13.49 -25.20
N LEU A 171 10.35 -14.68 -24.60
CA LEU A 171 11.46 -15.60 -24.83
C LEU A 171 11.57 -16.01 -26.29
N LYS A 172 10.44 -16.34 -26.92
CA LYS A 172 10.40 -16.72 -28.34
C LYS A 172 10.88 -15.57 -29.22
N GLY A 173 10.38 -14.34 -28.98
CA GLY A 173 10.84 -13.16 -29.73
C GLY A 173 12.34 -12.92 -29.60
N LEU A 174 12.90 -13.10 -28.40
CA LEU A 174 14.35 -12.99 -28.16
C LEU A 174 15.13 -14.10 -28.88
N TYR A 175 14.62 -15.34 -28.84
CA TYR A 175 15.21 -16.47 -29.54
C TYR A 175 15.20 -16.30 -31.05
N ASP A 176 14.05 -15.88 -31.60
CA ASP A 176 13.88 -15.65 -33.05
C ASP A 176 14.84 -14.56 -33.55
N GLY A 177 15.11 -13.53 -32.72
CA GLY A 177 16.02 -12.44 -33.04
C GLY A 177 17.51 -12.76 -32.87
N LYS A 178 17.87 -13.65 -31.93
CA LYS A 178 19.28 -13.91 -31.55
C LYS A 178 19.76 -15.34 -31.87
N GLY A 179 18.85 -16.28 -32.14
CA GLY A 179 19.14 -17.67 -32.45
C GLY A 179 19.51 -18.56 -31.24
N TYR A 180 19.67 -17.97 -30.05
CA TYR A 180 19.94 -18.69 -28.80
C TYR A 180 19.43 -17.93 -27.59
N LEU A 181 19.33 -18.63 -26.45
CA LEU A 181 18.96 -18.02 -25.15
C LEU A 181 20.06 -18.29 -24.12
N SER A 182 20.36 -17.29 -23.32
CA SER A 182 21.18 -17.42 -22.12
C SER A 182 20.67 -16.48 -21.03
N GLY A 183 20.99 -16.77 -19.76
CA GLY A 183 20.61 -15.91 -18.65
C GLY A 183 21.17 -14.48 -18.78
N ILE A 184 22.38 -14.36 -19.33
CA ILE A 184 23.01 -13.05 -19.58
C ILE A 184 22.25 -12.31 -20.67
N LEU A 185 21.94 -12.96 -21.79
CA LEU A 185 21.20 -12.35 -22.88
C LEU A 185 19.81 -11.87 -22.47
N ILE A 186 19.12 -12.65 -21.63
CA ILE A 186 17.81 -12.28 -21.08
C ILE A 186 17.92 -11.05 -20.18
N ASN A 187 18.95 -10.99 -19.33
CA ASN A 187 19.13 -9.88 -18.41
C ASN A 187 19.55 -8.57 -19.08
N GLU A 188 20.19 -8.64 -20.25
CA GLU A 188 20.63 -7.50 -21.05
C GLU A 188 19.58 -7.01 -22.04
N ALA A 189 18.58 -7.82 -22.33
CA ALA A 189 17.51 -7.46 -23.27
C ALA A 189 16.54 -6.45 -22.62
N GLU A 190 16.32 -5.33 -23.31
CA GLU A 190 15.33 -4.33 -22.93
C GLU A 190 13.94 -4.96 -22.91
N ASP A 191 13.07 -4.54 -21.99
CA ASP A 191 11.70 -5.04 -21.80
C ASP A 191 11.56 -6.54 -21.45
N MET A 192 12.64 -7.20 -21.08
CA MET A 192 12.60 -8.57 -20.58
C MET A 192 12.61 -8.64 -19.07
N PRO A 193 11.79 -9.51 -18.44
CA PRO A 193 11.98 -9.89 -17.04
C PRO A 193 13.34 -10.54 -16.84
N SER A 194 13.91 -10.44 -15.64
CA SER A 194 15.20 -11.07 -15.34
C SER A 194 15.15 -12.60 -15.55
N ALA A 195 16.28 -13.19 -15.90
CA ALA A 195 16.40 -14.63 -16.09
C ALA A 195 15.93 -15.46 -14.88
N SER A 196 16.04 -14.90 -13.67
CA SER A 196 15.53 -15.54 -12.45
C SER A 196 14.01 -15.71 -12.43
N VAL A 197 13.24 -14.84 -13.07
CA VAL A 197 11.79 -14.97 -13.19
C VAL A 197 11.43 -16.21 -14.00
N TYR A 198 12.13 -16.43 -15.10
CA TYR A 198 11.93 -17.60 -15.96
C TYR A 198 12.34 -18.90 -15.27
N THR A 199 13.50 -18.91 -14.61
CA THR A 199 13.95 -20.11 -13.87
C THR A 199 13.03 -20.46 -12.71
N HIS A 200 12.52 -19.47 -12.00
CA HIS A 200 11.59 -19.72 -10.90
C HIS A 200 10.23 -20.25 -11.38
N ARG A 201 9.78 -19.83 -12.57
CA ARG A 201 8.44 -20.12 -13.07
C ARG A 201 8.39 -21.38 -13.94
N PHE A 202 9.43 -21.62 -14.71
CA PHE A 202 9.52 -22.75 -15.66
C PHE A 202 10.59 -23.78 -15.29
N GLY A 203 11.31 -23.58 -14.19
CA GLY A 203 12.43 -24.41 -13.78
C GLY A 203 13.73 -23.95 -14.44
N SER A 204 14.52 -24.88 -14.99
CA SER A 204 15.79 -24.55 -15.65
C SER A 204 15.56 -23.89 -17.03
N LEU A 205 16.40 -22.89 -17.38
CA LEU A 205 16.46 -22.36 -18.76
C LEU A 205 17.11 -23.35 -19.74
N ILE A 206 17.75 -24.38 -19.23
CA ILE A 206 18.44 -25.42 -19.98
C ILE A 206 17.83 -26.76 -19.54
N ARG A 207 17.22 -27.45 -20.45
CA ARG A 207 16.97 -28.89 -20.38
C ARG A 207 17.79 -29.60 -21.43
#